data_07ca50ddfac70d7c852758918529663c
#
_entry.id   07ca50ddfac70d7c852758918529663c
#
_cell.length_a   1.000
_cell.length_b   1.000
_cell.length_c   1.000
_cell.angle_alpha   90.00
_cell.angle_beta   90.00
_cell.angle_gamma   90.00
#
_symmetry.space_group_name_H-M   'P 1'
#
loop_
_entity.id
_entity.type
_entity.pdbx_description
1 polymer ?
#
loop_
_entity_poly.entity_id
_entity_poly.type
_entity_poly.pdbx_seq_one_letter_code
_entity_poly.pdbx_strand_id
1 'polypeptide(L)'
;MKKIPFVLTMIVIVVFVACTKKASPGKTVKATTYTTDMVPLIQAKCSPCHLPTKGGRKADFENYAGAKKYGADMLERVMLNPGDRGFMPFKHDKLPAEEIAIIKTWVDQGMLEN
;
A
#
# COMPACT_ATOMS: atom_id res chain seq x y z
N MET A 1 33.33 -14.07 -74.05
CA MET A 1 33.62 -13.03 -73.00
C MET A 1 32.34 -12.74 -72.28
N LYS A 2 32.12 -13.43 -71.12
CA LYS A 2 30.90 -13.30 -70.32
C LYS A 2 31.23 -12.47 -69.09
N LYS A 3 30.60 -11.30 -69.00
CA LYS A 3 30.74 -10.41 -67.82
C LYS A 3 29.88 -10.93 -66.68
N ILE A 4 30.49 -11.26 -65.57
CA ILE A 4 29.81 -11.67 -64.30
C ILE A 4 29.47 -10.38 -63.53
N PRO A 5 28.20 -10.08 -63.26
CA PRO A 5 27.89 -8.97 -62.37
C PRO A 5 28.14 -9.39 -60.91
N PHE A 6 28.94 -8.60 -60.21
CA PHE A 6 29.28 -8.72 -58.83
C PHE A 6 28.05 -8.25 -57.99
N VAL A 7 27.27 -9.20 -57.51
CA VAL A 7 26.15 -8.90 -56.61
C VAL A 7 26.70 -8.66 -55.22
N LEU A 8 26.77 -7.39 -54.86
CA LEU A 8 27.16 -6.96 -53.53
C LEU A 8 26.02 -7.23 -52.54
N THR A 9 26.10 -8.36 -51.87
CA THR A 9 25.13 -8.71 -50.84
C THR A 9 25.41 -7.87 -49.59
N MET A 10 24.64 -6.80 -49.41
CA MET A 10 24.68 -5.97 -48.22
C MET A 10 23.96 -6.71 -47.08
N ILE A 11 24.74 -7.32 -46.18
CA ILE A 11 24.23 -7.92 -44.96
C ILE A 11 23.87 -6.78 -44.01
N VAL A 12 22.60 -6.47 -43.91
CA VAL A 12 22.07 -5.56 -42.86
C VAL A 12 22.06 -6.30 -41.55
N ILE A 13 23.05 -6.05 -40.72
CA ILE A 13 23.08 -6.52 -39.33
C ILE A 13 22.14 -5.60 -38.54
N VAL A 14 20.91 -6.07 -38.31
CA VAL A 14 19.99 -5.43 -37.39
C VAL A 14 20.46 -5.75 -35.96
N VAL A 15 21.17 -4.81 -35.36
CA VAL A 15 21.54 -4.88 -33.96
C VAL A 15 20.28 -4.57 -33.14
N PHE A 16 19.60 -5.62 -32.66
CA PHE A 16 18.58 -5.46 -31.62
C PHE A 16 19.27 -5.05 -30.34
N VAL A 17 19.27 -3.77 -30.05
CA VAL A 17 19.59 -3.27 -28.70
C VAL A 17 18.42 -3.64 -27.80
N ALA A 18 18.50 -4.81 -27.19
CA ALA A 18 17.60 -5.19 -26.12
C ALA A 18 17.88 -4.25 -24.95
N CYS A 19 17.05 -3.23 -24.77
CA CYS A 19 16.98 -2.48 -23.52
C CYS A 19 16.49 -3.41 -22.42
N THR A 20 17.37 -4.22 -21.85
CA THR A 20 17.13 -4.87 -20.58
C THR A 20 17.06 -3.76 -19.52
N LYS A 21 15.84 -3.34 -19.18
CA LYS A 21 15.61 -2.60 -17.94
C LYS A 21 16.14 -3.47 -16.82
N LYS A 22 17.33 -3.13 -16.33
CA LYS A 22 17.90 -3.72 -15.13
C LYS A 22 16.88 -3.47 -14.03
N ALA A 23 16.14 -4.51 -13.63
CA ALA A 23 15.30 -4.46 -12.46
C ALA A 23 16.22 -4.10 -11.31
N SER A 24 16.02 -2.92 -10.73
CA SER A 24 16.67 -2.53 -9.48
C SER A 24 16.39 -3.64 -8.47
N PRO A 25 17.38 -4.11 -7.69
CA PRO A 25 17.10 -5.08 -6.64
C PRO A 25 16.05 -4.46 -5.73
N GLY A 26 14.84 -5.02 -5.78
CA GLY A 26 13.71 -4.50 -5.03
C GLY A 26 14.11 -4.44 -3.56
N LYS A 27 14.09 -3.23 -2.96
CA LYS A 27 13.98 -3.12 -1.52
C LYS A 27 12.88 -4.11 -1.12
N THR A 28 13.23 -5.12 -0.36
CA THR A 28 12.25 -6.00 0.27
C THR A 28 11.38 -5.11 1.14
N VAL A 29 10.23 -4.70 0.61
CA VAL A 29 9.27 -3.91 1.38
C VAL A 29 8.77 -4.84 2.46
N LYS A 30 9.14 -4.57 3.71
CA LYS A 30 8.64 -5.31 4.87
C LYS A 30 7.10 -5.33 4.78
N ALA A 31 6.51 -6.51 4.89
CA ALA A 31 5.06 -6.63 4.95
C ALA A 31 4.53 -5.88 6.17
N THR A 32 3.52 -5.07 5.97
CA THR A 32 2.78 -4.40 7.05
C THR A 32 1.62 -5.31 7.43
N THR A 33 1.53 -5.68 8.70
CA THR A 33 0.55 -6.66 9.16
C THR A 33 -0.34 -6.11 10.26
N TYR A 34 -1.51 -6.73 10.40
CA TYR A 34 -2.43 -6.36 11.46
C TYR A 34 -1.79 -6.55 12.84
N THR A 35 -1.22 -7.73 13.08
CA THR A 35 -0.68 -8.09 14.40
C THR A 35 0.49 -7.19 14.82
N THR A 36 1.40 -6.91 13.91
CA THR A 36 2.64 -6.18 14.25
C THR A 36 2.49 -4.67 14.15
N ASP A 37 1.78 -4.18 13.15
CA ASP A 37 1.79 -2.76 12.81
C ASP A 37 0.44 -2.08 13.14
N MET A 38 -0.69 -2.75 12.86
CA MET A 38 -2.00 -2.14 13.06
C MET A 38 -2.48 -2.20 14.49
N VAL A 39 -2.26 -3.28 15.22
CA VAL A 39 -2.71 -3.43 16.62
C VAL A 39 -2.18 -2.30 17.52
N PRO A 40 -0.87 -1.99 17.54
CA PRO A 40 -0.37 -0.88 18.35
C PRO A 40 -0.98 0.47 17.97
N LEU A 41 -1.13 0.72 16.66
CA LEU A 41 -1.70 1.96 16.13
C LEU A 41 -3.18 2.10 16.54
N ILE A 42 -3.96 1.03 16.37
CA ILE A 42 -5.38 1.00 16.74
C ILE A 42 -5.55 1.22 18.24
N GLN A 43 -4.74 0.59 19.08
CA GLN A 43 -4.79 0.77 20.51
C GLN A 43 -4.48 2.20 20.93
N ALA A 44 -3.53 2.85 20.27
CA ALA A 44 -3.11 4.21 20.60
C ALA A 44 -4.07 5.29 20.08
N LYS A 45 -4.66 5.10 18.90
CA LYS A 45 -5.37 6.17 18.17
C LYS A 45 -6.87 5.93 17.98
N CYS A 46 -7.33 4.69 18.09
CA CYS A 46 -8.72 4.32 17.85
C CYS A 46 -9.48 3.93 19.12
N SER A 47 -8.75 3.87 20.25
CA SER A 47 -9.30 3.59 21.59
C SER A 47 -9.99 4.82 22.15
N PRO A 48 -11.03 4.68 23.01
CA PRO A 48 -11.74 3.41 23.30
C PRO A 48 -12.81 3.06 22.26
N CYS A 49 -13.16 3.99 21.36
CA CYS A 49 -14.38 3.93 20.54
C CYS A 49 -14.49 2.69 19.65
N HIS A 50 -13.35 2.21 19.12
CA HIS A 50 -13.28 1.07 18.22
C HIS A 50 -12.77 -0.23 18.88
N LEU A 51 -12.68 -0.23 20.21
CA LEU A 51 -12.24 -1.37 20.99
C LEU A 51 -13.36 -1.82 21.93
N PRO A 52 -14.13 -2.87 21.60
CA PRO A 52 -15.24 -3.35 22.42
C PRO A 52 -14.86 -3.71 23.85
N THR A 53 -13.67 -4.30 24.08
CA THR A 53 -13.20 -4.63 25.45
C THR A 53 -12.95 -3.38 26.30
N LYS A 54 -12.81 -2.21 25.68
CA LYS A 54 -12.69 -0.91 26.37
C LYS A 54 -14.01 -0.12 26.38
N GLY A 55 -15.13 -0.78 26.10
CA GLY A 55 -16.47 -0.19 26.07
C GLY A 55 -16.84 0.51 24.77
N GLY A 56 -16.05 0.34 23.72
CA GLY A 56 -16.31 0.89 22.39
C GLY A 56 -17.55 0.30 21.76
N ARG A 57 -18.32 1.16 21.04
CA ARG A 57 -19.58 0.76 20.36
C ARG A 57 -19.57 1.10 18.87
N LYS A 58 -18.39 1.37 18.32
CA LYS A 58 -18.21 1.67 16.90
C LYS A 58 -17.73 0.43 16.14
N ALA A 59 -17.38 0.59 14.86
CA ALA A 59 -16.79 -0.51 14.11
C ALA A 59 -15.65 -1.14 14.90
N ASP A 60 -15.70 -2.46 15.06
CA ASP A 60 -14.73 -3.20 15.85
C ASP A 60 -13.42 -3.35 15.09
N PHE A 61 -12.35 -2.76 15.61
CA PHE A 61 -10.99 -2.88 15.09
C PHE A 61 -10.09 -3.74 16.02
N GLU A 62 -10.63 -4.23 17.12
CA GLU A 62 -9.88 -4.96 18.12
C GLU A 62 -9.49 -6.37 17.66
N ASN A 63 -10.18 -6.90 16.68
CA ASN A 63 -9.86 -8.16 16.04
C ASN A 63 -9.58 -7.97 14.54
N TYR A 64 -8.81 -8.90 13.98
CA TYR A 64 -8.40 -8.84 12.57
C TYR A 64 -9.58 -8.82 11.60
N ALA A 65 -10.58 -9.67 11.82
CA ALA A 65 -11.73 -9.75 10.91
C ALA A 65 -12.50 -8.42 10.85
N GLY A 66 -12.70 -7.78 11.99
CA GLY A 66 -13.33 -6.47 12.08
C GLY A 66 -12.48 -5.37 11.44
N ALA A 67 -11.19 -5.32 11.77
CA ALA A 67 -10.28 -4.35 11.17
C ALA A 67 -10.18 -4.51 9.65
N LYS A 68 -10.09 -5.73 9.14
CA LYS A 68 -10.06 -6.02 7.70
C LYS A 68 -11.36 -5.61 7.01
N LYS A 69 -12.50 -5.90 7.61
CA LYS A 69 -13.82 -5.52 7.07
C LYS A 69 -13.93 -4.02 6.81
N TYR A 70 -13.35 -3.21 7.69
CA TYR A 70 -13.46 -1.75 7.64
C TYR A 70 -12.16 -1.05 7.21
N GLY A 71 -11.14 -1.78 6.79
CA GLY A 71 -9.80 -1.23 6.53
C GLY A 71 -9.78 -0.13 5.46
N ALA A 72 -10.52 -0.30 4.37
CA ALA A 72 -10.63 0.72 3.33
C ALA A 72 -11.36 1.98 3.83
N ASP A 73 -12.48 1.82 4.56
CA ASP A 73 -13.22 2.93 5.17
C ASP A 73 -12.37 3.64 6.25
N MET A 74 -11.60 2.87 7.03
CA MET A 74 -10.64 3.42 7.99
C MET A 74 -9.63 4.34 7.30
N LEU A 75 -9.01 3.87 6.20
CA LEU A 75 -8.04 4.66 5.44
C LEU A 75 -8.68 5.94 4.89
N GLU A 76 -9.85 5.84 4.25
CA GLU A 76 -10.57 6.99 3.72
C GLU A 76 -10.79 8.06 4.81
N ARG A 77 -11.30 7.65 5.97
CA ARG A 77 -11.64 8.57 7.07
C ARG A 77 -10.44 9.25 7.71
N VAL A 78 -9.32 8.55 7.85
CA VAL A 78 -8.10 9.17 8.42
C VAL A 78 -7.40 10.09 7.42
N MET A 79 -7.69 9.96 6.13
CA MET A 79 -7.18 10.85 5.09
C MET A 79 -7.96 12.17 4.98
N LEU A 80 -9.20 12.23 5.45
CA LEU A 80 -10.00 13.45 5.49
C LEU A 80 -9.31 14.55 6.31
N ASN A 81 -9.80 15.78 6.17
CA ASN A 81 -9.31 16.89 6.99
C ASN A 81 -10.18 17.08 8.25
N PRO A 82 -9.63 17.61 9.32
CA PRO A 82 -10.42 18.02 10.49
C PRO A 82 -11.56 18.95 10.07
N GLY A 83 -12.78 18.60 10.48
CA GLY A 83 -14.00 19.30 10.08
C GLY A 83 -14.78 18.64 8.95
N ASP A 84 -14.17 17.79 8.16
CA ASP A 84 -14.87 17.03 7.13
C ASP A 84 -15.81 16.01 7.78
N ARG A 85 -16.98 15.79 7.13
CA ARG A 85 -17.94 14.79 7.61
C ARG A 85 -17.32 13.39 7.49
N GLY A 86 -17.19 12.71 8.63
CA GLY A 86 -16.63 11.36 8.68
C GLY A 86 -15.14 11.30 9.01
N PHE A 87 -14.51 12.46 9.21
CA PHE A 87 -13.12 12.53 9.64
C PHE A 87 -12.88 11.71 10.92
N MET A 88 -11.74 11.03 10.94
CA MET A 88 -11.23 10.27 12.07
C MET A 88 -9.73 10.59 12.31
N PRO A 89 -9.28 10.57 13.56
CA PRO A 89 -9.99 10.27 14.82
C PRO A 89 -10.96 11.38 15.22
N PHE A 90 -12.17 10.99 15.63
CA PHE A 90 -13.23 11.95 15.97
C PHE A 90 -12.85 12.82 17.19
N LYS A 91 -12.91 14.14 17.03
CA LYS A 91 -12.52 15.13 18.07
C LYS A 91 -11.04 15.09 18.47
N HIS A 92 -10.18 14.54 17.66
CA HIS A 92 -8.74 14.56 17.83
C HIS A 92 -8.05 15.19 16.61
N ASP A 93 -6.76 15.46 16.75
CA ASP A 93 -5.94 15.91 15.64
C ASP A 93 -5.82 14.84 14.56
N LYS A 94 -5.55 15.28 13.33
CA LYS A 94 -5.24 14.37 12.23
C LYS A 94 -4.03 13.52 12.56
N LEU A 95 -4.07 12.24 12.18
CA LEU A 95 -2.92 11.36 12.33
C LEU A 95 -1.71 11.92 11.58
N PRO A 96 -0.49 11.78 12.12
CA PRO A 96 0.73 12.06 11.38
C PRO A 96 0.81 11.27 10.07
N ALA A 97 1.51 11.83 9.08
CA ALA A 97 1.59 11.22 7.75
C ALA A 97 2.17 9.80 7.78
N GLU A 98 3.12 9.52 8.67
CA GLU A 98 3.72 8.20 8.87
C GLU A 98 2.71 7.17 9.41
N GLU A 99 1.80 7.56 10.28
CA GLU A 99 0.76 6.68 10.81
C GLU A 99 -0.30 6.38 9.75
N ILE A 100 -0.68 7.40 8.95
CA ILE A 100 -1.57 7.20 7.79
C ILE A 100 -0.90 6.27 6.76
N ALA A 101 0.42 6.39 6.55
CA ALA A 101 1.19 5.55 5.64
C ALA A 101 1.19 4.06 6.08
N ILE A 102 1.20 3.78 7.39
CA ILE A 102 1.07 2.40 7.90
C ILE A 102 -0.28 1.81 7.49
N ILE A 103 -1.38 2.53 7.75
CA ILE A 103 -2.73 2.08 7.37
C ILE A 103 -2.82 1.87 5.86
N LYS A 104 -2.33 2.85 5.10
CA LYS A 104 -2.35 2.78 3.63
C LYS A 104 -1.57 1.58 3.11
N THR A 105 -0.36 1.35 3.61
CA THR A 105 0.47 0.22 3.20
C THR A 105 -0.21 -1.10 3.54
N TRP A 106 -0.82 -1.21 4.71
CA TRP A 106 -1.57 -2.41 5.11
C TRP A 106 -2.74 -2.69 4.16
N VAL A 107 -3.51 -1.66 3.81
CA VAL A 107 -4.63 -1.79 2.85
C VAL A 107 -4.13 -2.17 1.46
N ASP A 108 -3.10 -1.48 0.95
CA ASP A 108 -2.53 -1.72 -0.39
C ASP A 108 -1.93 -3.13 -0.52
N GLN A 109 -1.41 -3.70 0.56
CA GLN A 109 -0.85 -5.07 0.60
C GLN A 109 -1.92 -6.15 0.81
N GLY A 110 -3.21 -5.80 0.82
CA GLY A 110 -4.31 -6.75 0.96
C GLY A 110 -4.69 -7.07 2.39
N MET A 111 -4.29 -6.20 3.32
CA MET A 111 -4.67 -6.30 4.74
C MET A 111 -4.24 -7.64 5.35
N LEU A 112 -2.95 -7.89 5.38
CA LEU A 112 -2.35 -9.10 5.93
C LEU A 112 -2.55 -9.19 7.45
N GLU A 113 -2.78 -10.40 7.98
CA GLU A 113 -2.93 -10.63 9.42
C GLU A 113 -1.57 -10.69 10.12
N ASN A 114 -0.62 -11.51 9.58
CA ASN A 114 0.72 -11.78 10.11
C ASN A 114 1.77 -11.64 9.02
#